data_b06679b045fd975cf6f14a0edac70c22
#
_entry.id   b06679b045fd975cf6f14a0edac70c22
#
_cell.length_a   1.000
_cell.length_b   1.000
_cell.length_c   1.000
_cell.angle_alpha   90.00
_cell.angle_beta   90.00
_cell.angle_gamma   90.00
#
_symmetry.space_group_name_H-M   'P 1'
#
loop_
_entity.id
_entity.type
_entity.pdbx_description
1 polymer ?
#
loop_
_entity_poly.entity_id
_entity_poly.type
_entity_poly.pdbx_seq_one_letter_code
_entity_poly.pdbx_strand_id
1 'polypeptide(L)'
;MSSAAADTIVLKNGRRITAANVTDDGEHVSYETSAGRFSLPKSIVARIEKDEFGYSSSSSASHQNDPPPVSAPEIAPVRGYDDIARLAVHNDSIDFAYIARLEADARSGSPAAIEKVSAAHYTAAQFLLSKGEVDGAIDHYRQALNFAPENLGLLLNLSVLLLRQSQFTAALDPLEHARRVAPNSADVAKLTGWAYYGLNKMDLAVEEWQRAEHLHPDPEVERALAKAQKDKAEEESYREGVTAHFALKYSGTATPDLASGILHALEEDFNDIESQLDYTPPEPIGVILYTGQAFADITRAPSWAGAINDGRIRIPVQGLNSVTPELARVLKHELTHSFIGQKTRGRAPTWVQEGVAQWIEGRRSNGAAGALVELAGQGRAPSLQMLEGSWMSLSGGAASFAYAYALAAVESIIESGGIGDISRLLDRISTASSMDAALRDALHADYSDLDQQTIAYLRHEYLR
;
A
#
# COMPACT_ATOMS: atom_id res chain seq x y z
N MET A 1 5.02 31.54 -14.90
CA MET A 1 5.88 31.94 -13.75
C MET A 1 6.70 30.72 -13.40
N SER A 2 8.03 30.85 -13.35
CA SER A 2 8.95 29.74 -13.08
C SER A 2 8.63 29.15 -11.71
N SER A 3 8.31 27.85 -11.64
CA SER A 3 8.19 27.13 -10.39
C SER A 3 9.57 27.10 -9.74
N ALA A 4 9.75 27.78 -8.63
CA ALA A 4 11.01 27.75 -7.90
C ALA A 4 11.22 26.35 -7.32
N ALA A 5 12.36 25.74 -7.58
CA ALA A 5 12.78 24.50 -6.93
C ALA A 5 12.74 24.66 -5.41
N ALA A 6 12.26 23.66 -4.69
CA ALA A 6 12.13 23.70 -3.24
C ALA A 6 13.24 22.86 -2.59
N ASP A 7 14.28 23.54 -2.07
CA ASP A 7 15.38 22.89 -1.35
C ASP A 7 14.94 22.39 0.03
N THR A 8 15.60 21.35 0.54
CA THR A 8 15.34 20.83 1.89
C THR A 8 16.50 21.13 2.84
N ILE A 9 16.22 21.88 3.90
CA ILE A 9 17.17 22.16 4.99
C ILE A 9 17.03 21.06 6.06
N VAL A 10 18.09 20.29 6.28
CA VAL A 10 18.13 19.25 7.33
C VAL A 10 18.83 19.82 8.56
N LEU A 11 18.13 19.86 9.70
CA LEU A 11 18.67 20.32 10.97
C LEU A 11 19.40 19.18 11.70
N LYS A 12 20.36 19.53 12.59
CA LYS A 12 21.13 18.56 13.40
C LYS A 12 20.27 17.72 14.36
N ASN A 13 19.07 18.19 14.70
CA ASN A 13 18.10 17.45 15.50
C ASN A 13 17.20 16.52 14.66
N GLY A 14 17.50 16.33 13.36
CA GLY A 14 16.75 15.49 12.44
C GLY A 14 15.55 16.16 11.79
N ARG A 15 15.14 17.38 12.20
CA ARG A 15 14.03 18.09 11.53
C ARG A 15 14.44 18.52 10.13
N ARG A 16 13.48 18.48 9.21
CA ARG A 16 13.64 18.88 7.81
C ARG A 16 12.68 20.04 7.53
N ILE A 17 13.14 21.03 6.77
CA ILE A 17 12.39 22.20 6.34
C ILE A 17 12.50 22.29 4.83
N THR A 18 11.41 22.10 4.12
CA THR A 18 11.36 22.30 2.66
C THR A 18 10.94 23.73 2.38
N ALA A 19 11.71 24.44 1.58
CA ALA A 19 11.51 25.84 1.33
C ALA A 19 12.03 26.29 -0.03
N ALA A 20 11.42 27.31 -0.60
CA ALA A 20 11.94 27.96 -1.79
C ALA A 20 13.09 28.95 -1.43
N ASN A 21 13.90 29.26 -2.44
CA ASN A 21 14.95 30.30 -2.34
C ASN A 21 15.89 30.12 -1.14
N VAL A 22 16.38 28.89 -0.92
CA VAL A 22 17.34 28.63 0.16
C VAL A 22 18.70 29.19 -0.18
N THR A 23 19.20 30.07 0.67
CA THR A 23 20.53 30.70 0.55
C THR A 23 21.34 30.48 1.83
N ASP A 24 22.64 30.20 1.68
CA ASP A 24 23.57 29.95 2.76
C ASP A 24 24.69 31.00 2.66
N ASP A 25 24.79 31.88 3.64
CA ASP A 25 25.81 32.92 3.71
C ASP A 25 27.04 32.56 4.59
N GLY A 26 27.04 31.31 5.09
CA GLY A 26 28.11 30.79 5.97
C GLY A 26 27.81 30.93 7.46
N GLU A 27 27.07 31.94 7.88
CA GLU A 27 26.64 32.15 9.27
C GLU A 27 25.16 31.77 9.47
N HIS A 28 24.32 32.03 8.44
CA HIS A 28 22.89 31.77 8.46
C HIS A 28 22.43 31.07 7.17
N VAL A 29 21.36 30.31 7.28
CA VAL A 29 20.61 29.76 6.17
C VAL A 29 19.26 30.46 6.12
N SER A 30 19.07 31.28 5.07
CA SER A 30 17.80 31.98 4.81
C SER A 30 16.96 31.22 3.81
N TYR A 31 15.65 31.20 4.01
CA TYR A 31 14.71 30.44 3.17
C TYR A 31 13.32 31.07 3.15
N GLU A 32 12.53 30.77 2.13
CA GLU A 32 11.18 31.28 1.96
C GLU A 32 10.15 30.13 2.04
N THR A 33 9.07 30.37 2.78
CA THR A 33 7.88 29.50 2.85
C THR A 33 6.65 30.33 2.50
N SER A 34 5.49 29.68 2.41
CA SER A 34 4.20 30.37 2.25
C SER A 34 3.88 31.36 3.38
N ALA A 35 4.53 31.22 4.54
CA ALA A 35 4.39 32.11 5.70
C ALA A 35 5.39 33.28 5.71
N GLY A 36 6.32 33.38 4.75
CA GLY A 36 7.31 34.44 4.62
C GLY A 36 8.75 33.96 4.59
N ARG A 37 9.70 34.93 4.69
CA ARG A 37 11.13 34.66 4.71
C ARG A 37 11.62 34.44 6.14
N PHE A 38 12.42 33.40 6.35
CA PHE A 38 12.98 32.99 7.63
C PHE A 38 14.51 32.83 7.51
N SER A 39 15.19 32.89 8.66
CA SER A 39 16.62 32.65 8.75
C SER A 39 16.94 31.75 9.95
N LEU A 40 17.87 30.82 9.77
CA LEU A 40 18.35 29.89 10.80
C LEU A 40 19.85 30.02 10.94
N PRO A 41 20.41 29.97 12.16
CA PRO A 41 21.85 29.86 12.34
C PRO A 41 22.41 28.61 11.65
N LYS A 42 23.49 28.76 10.89
CA LYS A 42 24.17 27.64 10.22
C LYS A 42 24.58 26.54 11.20
N SER A 43 24.85 26.90 12.44
CA SER A 43 25.26 25.97 13.51
C SER A 43 24.24 24.87 13.83
N ILE A 44 22.95 25.10 13.56
CA ILE A 44 21.89 24.10 13.78
C ILE A 44 21.53 23.34 12.50
N VAL A 45 22.05 23.72 11.34
CA VAL A 45 21.85 23.07 10.06
C VAL A 45 22.86 21.96 9.88
N ALA A 46 22.42 20.75 9.58
CA ALA A 46 23.27 19.61 9.27
C ALA A 46 23.72 19.65 7.80
N ARG A 47 22.75 19.85 6.87
CA ARG A 47 22.99 19.96 5.43
C ARG A 47 21.80 20.63 4.73
N ILE A 48 22.04 21.13 3.52
CA ILE A 48 21.02 21.61 2.59
C ILE A 48 21.00 20.63 1.42
N GLU A 49 19.85 20.02 1.17
CA GLU A 49 19.61 19.16 0.03
C GLU A 49 18.91 20.00 -1.03
N LYS A 50 19.60 20.27 -2.15
CA LYS A 50 19.05 21.05 -3.24
C LYS A 50 18.17 20.19 -4.10
N ASP A 51 16.98 20.70 -4.42
CA ASP A 51 16.09 20.07 -5.41
C ASP A 51 16.54 20.50 -6.81
N GLU A 52 17.40 19.69 -7.43
CA GLU A 52 17.89 19.93 -8.79
C GLU A 52 16.79 19.71 -9.85
N PHE A 53 15.63 19.15 -9.48
CA PHE A 53 14.59 18.73 -10.42
C PHE A 53 13.26 19.49 -10.29
N GLY A 54 13.13 20.43 -9.36
CA GLY A 54 11.95 21.30 -9.24
C GLY A 54 10.65 20.60 -8.85
N TYR A 55 10.74 19.42 -8.24
CA TYR A 55 9.59 18.66 -7.76
C TYR A 55 9.28 18.99 -6.31
N SER A 56 8.24 19.77 -6.06
CA SER A 56 7.55 19.73 -4.77
C SER A 56 6.82 18.39 -4.70
N SER A 57 7.49 17.39 -4.13
CA SER A 57 6.88 16.09 -3.90
C SER A 57 5.86 16.22 -2.78
N SER A 58 4.59 16.29 -3.15
CA SER A 58 3.53 15.77 -2.28
C SER A 58 3.70 14.24 -2.29
N SER A 59 4.72 13.73 -1.65
CA SER A 59 4.94 12.30 -1.59
C SER A 59 4.14 11.74 -0.43
N SER A 60 3.17 10.95 -0.75
CA SER A 60 2.54 10.01 0.13
C SER A 60 3.61 9.15 0.80
N ALA A 61 3.51 9.00 2.10
CA ALA A 61 4.18 7.92 2.80
C ALA A 61 3.45 6.63 2.41
N SER A 62 3.83 6.06 1.27
CA SER A 62 3.26 4.84 0.76
C SER A 62 3.64 3.65 1.65
N HIS A 63 2.66 2.84 1.95
CA HIS A 63 2.74 1.44 2.35
C HIS A 63 3.38 1.09 3.69
N GLN A 64 2.69 1.36 4.77
CA GLN A 64 2.68 0.47 5.92
C GLN A 64 1.29 -0.17 6.11
N ASN A 65 0.67 -0.54 4.99
CA ASN A 65 -0.56 -1.34 4.98
C ASN A 65 -0.29 -2.82 4.77
N ASP A 66 0.96 -3.25 4.81
CA ASP A 66 1.15 -4.66 5.04
C ASP A 66 0.57 -4.94 6.42
N PRO A 67 -0.53 -5.71 6.53
CA PRO A 67 -0.83 -6.31 7.80
C PRO A 67 0.49 -6.95 8.22
N PRO A 68 0.92 -6.77 9.47
CA PRO A 68 2.23 -7.24 9.91
C PRO A 68 2.37 -8.70 9.50
N PRO A 69 3.60 -9.20 9.32
CA PRO A 69 3.81 -10.59 8.99
C PRO A 69 3.23 -11.45 10.10
N VAL A 70 1.94 -11.72 10.01
CA VAL A 70 1.27 -12.61 10.94
C VAL A 70 1.77 -13.98 10.60
N SER A 71 2.60 -14.52 11.47
CA SER A 71 2.98 -15.93 11.42
C SER A 71 1.71 -16.73 11.63
N ALA A 72 1.21 -17.36 10.58
CA ALA A 72 0.14 -18.31 10.73
C ALA A 72 0.67 -19.48 11.59
N PRO A 73 -0.10 -19.97 12.57
CA PRO A 73 0.31 -21.12 13.36
C PRO A 73 0.57 -22.31 12.42
N GLU A 74 1.70 -22.99 12.63
CA GLU A 74 1.98 -24.23 11.90
C GLU A 74 0.87 -25.23 12.19
N ILE A 75 0.35 -25.88 11.15
CA ILE A 75 -0.57 -27.00 11.33
C ILE A 75 0.24 -28.12 12.01
N ALA A 76 -0.28 -28.66 13.11
CA ALA A 76 0.36 -29.77 13.81
C ALA A 76 0.66 -30.92 12.82
N PRO A 77 1.88 -31.45 12.82
CA PRO A 77 2.28 -32.49 11.87
C PRO A 77 1.41 -33.73 12.01
N VAL A 78 0.78 -34.14 10.93
CA VAL A 78 0.02 -35.38 10.82
C VAL A 78 1.01 -36.55 10.67
N ARG A 79 0.70 -37.71 11.24
CA ARG A 79 1.51 -38.92 10.98
C ARG A 79 1.56 -39.21 9.49
N GLY A 80 2.78 -39.32 8.93
CA GLY A 80 3.00 -39.51 7.50
C GLY A 80 2.88 -38.22 6.67
N TYR A 81 2.94 -37.05 7.29
CA TYR A 81 2.88 -35.74 6.61
C TYR A 81 3.92 -35.62 5.49
N ASP A 82 5.17 -36.06 5.75
CA ASP A 82 6.26 -35.97 4.77
C ASP A 82 5.99 -36.83 3.52
N ASP A 83 5.32 -37.97 3.65
CA ASP A 83 4.94 -38.82 2.52
C ASP A 83 3.80 -38.18 1.72
N ILE A 84 2.80 -37.62 2.41
CA ILE A 84 1.68 -36.91 1.78
C ILE A 84 2.22 -35.69 1.04
N ALA A 85 3.09 -34.92 1.65
CA ALA A 85 3.69 -33.73 1.05
C ALA A 85 4.45 -34.07 -0.24
N ARG A 86 5.31 -35.13 -0.21
CA ARG A 86 6.06 -35.59 -1.37
C ARG A 86 5.20 -36.14 -2.50
N LEU A 87 4.03 -36.68 -2.19
CA LEU A 87 3.08 -37.19 -3.17
C LEU A 87 2.15 -36.12 -3.70
N ALA A 88 1.78 -35.15 -2.86
CA ALA A 88 0.90 -34.04 -3.26
C ALA A 88 1.62 -33.01 -4.14
N VAL A 89 2.93 -32.81 -3.90
CA VAL A 89 3.78 -31.88 -4.66
C VAL A 89 5.09 -32.57 -5.01
N HIS A 90 5.33 -32.79 -6.30
CA HIS A 90 6.57 -33.37 -6.80
C HIS A 90 6.91 -32.83 -8.18
N ASN A 91 8.18 -32.88 -8.56
CA ASN A 91 8.66 -32.36 -9.85
C ASN A 91 8.19 -30.92 -10.14
N ASP A 92 8.19 -30.07 -9.11
CA ASP A 92 7.79 -28.67 -9.19
C ASP A 92 6.32 -28.48 -9.66
N SER A 93 5.45 -29.43 -9.36
CA SER A 93 4.01 -29.37 -9.68
C SER A 93 3.14 -30.07 -8.64
N ILE A 94 1.86 -29.69 -8.60
CA ILE A 94 0.83 -30.34 -7.76
C ILE A 94 0.29 -31.57 -8.47
N ASP A 95 0.25 -32.72 -7.78
CA ASP A 95 -0.44 -33.92 -8.27
C ASP A 95 -1.93 -33.86 -7.92
N PHE A 96 -2.69 -33.22 -8.79
CA PHE A 96 -4.15 -33.12 -8.64
C PHE A 96 -4.84 -34.50 -8.64
N ALA A 97 -4.30 -35.51 -9.34
CA ALA A 97 -4.86 -36.84 -9.34
C ALA A 97 -4.69 -37.54 -7.99
N TYR A 98 -3.57 -37.31 -7.32
CA TYR A 98 -3.36 -37.80 -5.97
C TYR A 98 -4.28 -37.12 -4.97
N ILE A 99 -4.40 -35.77 -5.03
CA ILE A 99 -5.32 -35.02 -4.16
C ILE A 99 -6.76 -35.48 -4.36
N ALA A 100 -7.24 -35.61 -5.60
CA ALA A 100 -8.60 -36.07 -5.88
C ALA A 100 -8.91 -37.48 -5.32
N ARG A 101 -7.92 -38.38 -5.28
CA ARG A 101 -8.07 -39.68 -4.60
C ARG A 101 -8.24 -39.51 -3.09
N LEU A 102 -7.43 -38.66 -2.45
CA LEU A 102 -7.57 -38.38 -1.03
C LEU A 102 -8.92 -37.70 -0.70
N GLU A 103 -9.41 -36.83 -1.56
CA GLU A 103 -10.74 -36.24 -1.44
C GLU A 103 -11.85 -37.30 -1.50
N ALA A 104 -11.72 -38.25 -2.45
CA ALA A 104 -12.68 -39.38 -2.56
C ALA A 104 -12.67 -40.23 -1.29
N ASP A 105 -11.52 -40.56 -0.76
CA ASP A 105 -11.33 -41.32 0.47
C ASP A 105 -11.94 -40.57 1.68
N ALA A 106 -11.73 -39.26 1.76
CA ALA A 106 -12.21 -38.41 2.85
C ALA A 106 -13.74 -38.25 2.89
N ARG A 107 -14.43 -38.46 1.78
CA ARG A 107 -15.93 -38.49 1.71
C ARG A 107 -16.53 -39.58 2.58
N SER A 108 -15.75 -40.58 2.93
CA SER A 108 -16.19 -41.63 3.88
C SER A 108 -16.37 -41.12 5.32
N GLY A 109 -15.89 -39.91 5.61
CA GLY A 109 -15.90 -39.30 6.96
C GLY A 109 -14.84 -39.89 7.90
N SER A 110 -13.90 -40.70 7.41
CA SER A 110 -12.81 -41.22 8.24
C SER A 110 -11.90 -40.10 8.73
N PRO A 111 -11.66 -39.94 10.07
CA PRO A 111 -10.78 -38.91 10.57
C PRO A 111 -9.37 -38.96 9.95
N ALA A 112 -8.82 -40.16 9.77
CA ALA A 112 -7.49 -40.32 9.15
C ALA A 112 -7.47 -39.92 7.66
N ALA A 113 -8.59 -40.12 6.93
CA ALA A 113 -8.69 -39.66 5.55
C ALA A 113 -8.86 -38.14 5.46
N ILE A 114 -9.62 -37.54 6.38
CA ILE A 114 -9.79 -36.08 6.50
C ILE A 114 -8.44 -35.41 6.82
N GLU A 115 -7.67 -35.97 7.74
CA GLU A 115 -6.33 -35.46 8.05
C GLU A 115 -5.40 -35.49 6.84
N LYS A 116 -5.42 -36.59 6.06
CA LYS A 116 -4.57 -36.72 4.86
C LYS A 116 -4.96 -35.73 3.77
N VAL A 117 -6.25 -35.57 3.46
CA VAL A 117 -6.68 -34.61 2.43
C VAL A 117 -6.40 -33.17 2.86
N SER A 118 -6.58 -32.84 4.13
CA SER A 118 -6.24 -31.53 4.67
C SER A 118 -4.75 -31.23 4.57
N ALA A 119 -3.89 -32.22 4.89
CA ALA A 119 -2.44 -32.09 4.75
C ALA A 119 -2.02 -31.92 3.28
N ALA A 120 -2.65 -32.62 2.35
CA ALA A 120 -2.36 -32.52 0.92
C ALA A 120 -2.74 -31.13 0.37
N HIS A 121 -3.92 -30.61 0.69
CA HIS A 121 -4.33 -29.26 0.31
C HIS A 121 -3.44 -28.19 0.97
N TYR A 122 -3.08 -28.36 2.24
CA TYR A 122 -2.14 -27.46 2.90
C TYR A 122 -0.79 -27.41 2.18
N THR A 123 -0.26 -28.59 1.82
CA THR A 123 1.03 -28.67 1.07
C THR A 123 0.91 -27.99 -0.29
N ALA A 124 -0.19 -28.23 -1.02
CA ALA A 124 -0.44 -27.56 -2.29
C ALA A 124 -0.54 -26.04 -2.13
N ALA A 125 -1.23 -25.56 -1.08
CA ALA A 125 -1.31 -24.13 -0.77
C ALA A 125 0.09 -23.54 -0.48
N GLN A 126 0.93 -24.21 0.34
CA GLN A 126 2.29 -23.75 0.63
C GLN A 126 3.16 -23.72 -0.63
N PHE A 127 3.02 -24.72 -1.50
CA PHE A 127 3.72 -24.73 -2.79
C PHE A 127 3.31 -23.54 -3.67
N LEU A 128 2.01 -23.27 -3.81
CA LEU A 128 1.50 -22.13 -4.56
C LEU A 128 1.96 -20.79 -3.97
N LEU A 129 1.99 -20.67 -2.64
CA LEU A 129 2.57 -19.49 -1.98
C LEU A 129 4.05 -19.30 -2.31
N SER A 130 4.82 -20.39 -2.39
CA SER A 130 6.23 -20.30 -2.79
C SER A 130 6.42 -19.83 -4.24
N LYS A 131 5.39 -20.00 -5.08
CA LYS A 131 5.34 -19.50 -6.46
C LYS A 131 4.67 -18.13 -6.59
N GLY A 132 4.17 -17.55 -5.49
CA GLY A 132 3.42 -16.31 -5.50
C GLY A 132 1.95 -16.45 -5.92
N GLU A 133 1.46 -17.65 -6.14
CA GLU A 133 0.08 -17.95 -6.57
C GLU A 133 -0.89 -17.96 -5.39
N VAL A 134 -1.15 -16.76 -4.83
CA VAL A 134 -1.90 -16.61 -3.57
C VAL A 134 -3.36 -17.05 -3.71
N ASP A 135 -4.01 -16.78 -4.83
CA ASP A 135 -5.42 -17.19 -5.05
C ASP A 135 -5.58 -18.71 -5.08
N GLY A 136 -4.68 -19.40 -5.78
CA GLY A 136 -4.66 -20.86 -5.75
C GLY A 136 -4.45 -21.42 -4.35
N ALA A 137 -3.61 -20.77 -3.55
CA ALA A 137 -3.41 -21.15 -2.14
C ALA A 137 -4.69 -20.94 -1.30
N ILE A 138 -5.38 -19.82 -1.49
CA ILE A 138 -6.70 -19.55 -0.84
C ILE A 138 -7.70 -20.64 -1.19
N ASP A 139 -7.79 -21.04 -2.47
CA ASP A 139 -8.70 -22.07 -2.91
C ASP A 139 -8.37 -23.42 -2.28
N HIS A 140 -7.11 -23.79 -2.19
CA HIS A 140 -6.70 -25.00 -1.51
C HIS A 140 -7.00 -24.96 0.00
N TYR A 141 -6.86 -23.84 0.69
CA TYR A 141 -7.29 -23.71 2.08
C TYR A 141 -8.81 -23.84 2.24
N ARG A 142 -9.59 -23.23 1.33
CA ARG A 142 -11.05 -23.39 1.32
C ARG A 142 -11.47 -24.85 1.10
N GLN A 143 -10.80 -25.54 0.15
CA GLN A 143 -11.07 -26.95 -0.09
C GLN A 143 -10.71 -27.82 1.12
N ALA A 144 -9.58 -27.57 1.77
CA ALA A 144 -9.23 -28.24 3.02
C ALA A 144 -10.30 -28.04 4.11
N LEU A 145 -10.83 -26.83 4.25
CA LEU A 145 -11.86 -26.48 5.21
C LEU A 145 -13.24 -27.14 4.90
N ASN A 146 -13.51 -27.50 3.65
CA ASN A 146 -14.70 -28.30 3.34
C ASN A 146 -14.65 -29.68 3.99
N PHE A 147 -13.48 -30.26 4.21
CA PHE A 147 -13.30 -31.54 4.88
C PHE A 147 -13.07 -31.38 6.39
N ALA A 148 -12.35 -30.38 6.79
CA ALA A 148 -11.98 -30.10 8.20
C ALA A 148 -12.39 -28.69 8.62
N PRO A 149 -13.69 -28.38 8.73
CA PRO A 149 -14.18 -27.01 8.95
C PRO A 149 -13.72 -26.40 10.28
N GLU A 150 -13.47 -27.23 11.30
CA GLU A 150 -13.02 -26.77 12.62
C GLU A 150 -11.49 -26.77 12.79
N ASN A 151 -10.73 -26.94 11.70
CA ASN A 151 -9.28 -26.90 11.80
C ASN A 151 -8.80 -25.45 11.97
N LEU A 152 -8.43 -25.10 13.20
CA LEU A 152 -8.01 -23.76 13.57
C LEU A 152 -6.82 -23.26 12.72
N GLY A 153 -5.83 -24.12 12.45
CA GLY A 153 -4.67 -23.78 11.63
C GLY A 153 -5.04 -23.38 10.22
N LEU A 154 -5.95 -24.11 9.56
CA LEU A 154 -6.43 -23.77 8.22
C LEU A 154 -7.25 -22.47 8.21
N LEU A 155 -8.12 -22.27 9.22
CA LEU A 155 -8.91 -21.04 9.37
C LEU A 155 -8.00 -19.82 9.52
N LEU A 156 -6.98 -19.90 10.38
CA LEU A 156 -6.04 -18.78 10.59
C LEU A 156 -5.16 -18.53 9.36
N ASN A 157 -4.66 -19.59 8.69
CA ASN A 157 -3.87 -19.43 7.47
C ASN A 157 -4.69 -18.75 6.35
N LEU A 158 -5.95 -19.18 6.15
CA LEU A 158 -6.85 -18.53 5.20
C LEU A 158 -7.06 -17.06 5.56
N SER A 159 -7.34 -16.77 6.83
CA SER A 159 -7.56 -15.40 7.31
C SER A 159 -6.34 -14.51 7.08
N VAL A 160 -5.13 -15.01 7.36
CA VAL A 160 -3.88 -14.27 7.10
C VAL A 160 -3.74 -13.91 5.63
N LEU A 161 -4.01 -14.86 4.71
CA LEU A 161 -3.92 -14.58 3.28
C LEU A 161 -4.96 -13.53 2.84
N LEU A 162 -6.20 -13.65 3.32
CA LEU A 162 -7.25 -12.69 3.01
C LEU A 162 -6.91 -11.29 3.53
N LEU A 163 -6.38 -11.18 4.76
CA LEU A 163 -5.92 -9.90 5.32
C LEU A 163 -4.78 -9.29 4.50
N ARG A 164 -3.78 -10.11 4.11
CA ARG A 164 -2.67 -9.66 3.26
C ARG A 164 -3.11 -9.19 1.88
N GLN A 165 -4.26 -9.68 1.40
CA GLN A 165 -4.88 -9.23 0.15
C GLN A 165 -5.89 -8.10 0.36
N SER A 166 -5.91 -7.45 1.53
CA SER A 166 -6.89 -6.42 1.89
C SER A 166 -8.36 -6.85 1.72
N GLN A 167 -8.62 -8.17 1.74
CA GLN A 167 -9.97 -8.74 1.70
C GLN A 167 -10.54 -8.84 3.13
N PHE A 168 -10.62 -7.69 3.81
CA PHE A 168 -10.93 -7.62 5.24
C PHE A 168 -12.29 -8.20 5.59
N THR A 169 -13.32 -7.90 4.81
CA THR A 169 -14.68 -8.46 5.00
C THR A 169 -14.66 -9.98 4.84
N ALA A 170 -14.00 -10.50 3.81
CA ALA A 170 -13.91 -11.94 3.57
C ALA A 170 -13.10 -12.67 4.68
N ALA A 171 -12.17 -11.98 5.35
CA ALA A 171 -11.41 -12.54 6.45
C ALA A 171 -12.24 -12.72 7.72
N LEU A 172 -13.32 -11.95 7.92
CA LEU A 172 -14.15 -12.05 9.12
C LEU A 172 -14.84 -13.41 9.24
N ASP A 173 -15.28 -14.01 8.15
CA ASP A 173 -15.98 -15.31 8.12
C ASP A 173 -15.13 -16.44 8.74
N PRO A 174 -13.92 -16.75 8.23
CA PRO A 174 -13.06 -17.77 8.84
C PRO A 174 -12.57 -17.37 10.25
N LEU A 175 -12.41 -16.08 10.56
CA LEU A 175 -12.06 -15.62 11.91
C LEU A 175 -13.18 -15.83 12.92
N GLU A 176 -14.43 -15.59 12.52
CA GLU A 176 -15.57 -15.84 13.36
C GLU A 176 -15.76 -17.35 13.62
N HIS A 177 -15.49 -18.18 12.59
CA HIS A 177 -15.44 -19.62 12.77
C HIS A 177 -14.29 -20.03 13.73
N ALA A 178 -13.10 -19.53 13.52
CA ALA A 178 -11.96 -19.76 14.41
C ALA A 178 -12.25 -19.36 15.86
N ARG A 179 -12.99 -18.28 16.07
CA ARG A 179 -13.44 -17.84 17.41
C ARG A 179 -14.36 -18.86 18.08
N ARG A 180 -15.27 -19.49 17.33
CA ARG A 180 -16.15 -20.55 17.88
C ARG A 180 -15.34 -21.79 18.29
N VAL A 181 -14.32 -22.14 17.48
CA VAL A 181 -13.44 -23.28 17.75
C VAL A 181 -12.48 -22.99 18.93
N ALA A 182 -11.91 -21.81 18.98
CA ALA A 182 -10.91 -21.42 19.96
C ALA A 182 -11.20 -20.02 20.55
N PRO A 183 -12.19 -19.91 21.45
CA PRO A 183 -12.66 -18.60 21.94
C PRO A 183 -11.60 -17.83 22.73
N ASN A 184 -10.58 -18.49 23.27
CA ASN A 184 -9.48 -17.86 24.02
C ASN A 184 -8.16 -17.83 23.22
N SER A 185 -8.20 -17.86 21.90
CA SER A 185 -7.00 -17.70 21.07
C SER A 185 -6.64 -16.21 20.92
N ALA A 186 -5.43 -15.86 21.31
CA ALA A 186 -4.87 -14.53 21.10
C ALA A 186 -4.70 -14.24 19.59
N ASP A 187 -4.31 -15.25 18.79
CA ASP A 187 -4.15 -15.10 17.34
C ASP A 187 -5.47 -14.76 16.65
N VAL A 188 -6.58 -15.40 17.06
CA VAL A 188 -7.91 -15.09 16.54
C VAL A 188 -8.26 -13.63 16.85
N ALA A 189 -8.06 -13.19 18.08
CA ALA A 189 -8.34 -11.80 18.47
C ALA A 189 -7.43 -10.82 17.72
N LYS A 190 -6.13 -11.12 17.60
CA LYS A 190 -5.15 -10.33 16.86
C LYS A 190 -5.59 -10.13 15.41
N LEU A 191 -5.89 -11.22 14.69
CA LEU A 191 -6.29 -11.17 13.28
C LEU A 191 -7.64 -10.48 13.08
N THR A 192 -8.59 -10.70 14.01
CA THR A 192 -9.89 -10.02 13.95
C THR A 192 -9.74 -8.50 14.13
N GLY A 193 -8.84 -8.08 15.03
CA GLY A 193 -8.49 -6.66 15.17
C GLY A 193 -7.95 -6.05 13.88
N TRP A 194 -7.08 -6.78 13.17
CA TRP A 194 -6.59 -6.34 11.85
C TRP A 194 -7.69 -6.25 10.80
N ALA A 195 -8.64 -7.21 10.76
CA ALA A 195 -9.78 -7.13 9.85
C ALA A 195 -10.63 -5.88 10.13
N TYR A 196 -10.95 -5.62 11.39
CA TYR A 196 -11.73 -4.42 11.77
C TYR A 196 -10.99 -3.11 11.51
N TYR A 197 -9.67 -3.08 11.74
CA TYR A 197 -8.86 -1.90 11.43
C TYR A 197 -8.88 -1.59 9.92
N GLY A 198 -8.69 -2.60 9.06
CA GLY A 198 -8.80 -2.45 7.62
C GLY A 198 -10.18 -2.00 7.13
N LEU A 199 -11.24 -2.40 7.85
CA LEU A 199 -12.62 -1.94 7.61
C LEU A 199 -12.95 -0.58 8.24
N ASN A 200 -11.98 0.13 8.78
CA ASN A 200 -12.17 1.40 9.49
C ASN A 200 -13.13 1.31 10.71
N LYS A 201 -13.31 0.11 11.27
CA LYS A 201 -14.13 -0.14 12.47
C LYS A 201 -13.25 -0.06 13.71
N MET A 202 -12.79 1.17 14.02
CA MET A 202 -11.74 1.44 15.00
C MET A 202 -12.07 0.92 16.41
N ASP A 203 -13.32 1.08 16.86
CA ASP A 203 -13.76 0.61 18.18
C ASP A 203 -13.61 -0.89 18.32
N LEU A 204 -14.05 -1.63 17.31
CA LEU A 204 -13.95 -3.10 17.28
C LEU A 204 -12.51 -3.57 17.17
N ALA A 205 -11.67 -2.86 16.41
CA ALA A 205 -10.25 -3.16 16.31
C ALA A 205 -9.55 -3.02 17.68
N VAL A 206 -9.81 -1.92 18.39
CA VAL A 206 -9.26 -1.66 19.73
C VAL A 206 -9.72 -2.72 20.71
N GLU A 207 -11.02 -3.10 20.72
CA GLU A 207 -11.56 -4.14 21.58
C GLU A 207 -10.86 -5.50 21.36
N GLU A 208 -10.72 -5.91 20.11
CA GLU A 208 -10.08 -7.18 19.78
C GLU A 208 -8.59 -7.21 20.11
N TRP A 209 -7.87 -6.10 19.87
CA TRP A 209 -6.45 -6.03 20.24
C TRP A 209 -6.24 -5.97 21.76
N GLN A 210 -7.09 -5.27 22.52
CA GLN A 210 -7.07 -5.34 23.99
C GLN A 210 -7.28 -6.76 24.49
N ARG A 211 -8.20 -7.49 23.85
CA ARG A 211 -8.44 -8.90 24.16
C ARG A 211 -7.23 -9.76 23.81
N ALA A 212 -6.59 -9.54 22.65
CA ALA A 212 -5.38 -10.27 22.26
C ALA A 212 -4.26 -10.06 23.28
N GLU A 213 -4.00 -8.81 23.68
CA GLU A 213 -3.00 -8.45 24.70
C GLU A 213 -3.29 -9.09 26.06
N HIS A 214 -4.56 -9.15 26.47
CA HIS A 214 -4.94 -9.80 27.72
C HIS A 214 -4.71 -11.31 27.68
N LEU A 215 -4.92 -11.97 26.54
CA LEU A 215 -4.72 -13.40 26.35
C LEU A 215 -3.24 -13.76 26.23
N HIS A 216 -2.50 -13.02 25.43
CA HIS A 216 -1.07 -13.22 25.22
C HIS A 216 -0.43 -11.90 24.72
N PRO A 217 0.40 -11.23 25.54
CA PRO A 217 1.08 -10.00 25.14
C PRO A 217 1.93 -10.18 23.90
N ASP A 218 1.77 -9.27 22.91
CA ASP A 218 2.48 -9.27 21.65
C ASP A 218 2.93 -7.84 21.31
N PRO A 219 4.25 -7.54 21.22
CA PRO A 219 4.74 -6.19 20.95
C PRO A 219 4.22 -5.56 19.65
N GLU A 220 3.75 -6.36 18.72
CA GLU A 220 3.15 -5.90 17.49
C GLU A 220 1.72 -5.42 17.72
N VAL A 221 0.93 -6.21 18.43
CA VAL A 221 -0.43 -5.86 18.85
C VAL A 221 -0.39 -4.63 19.76
N GLU A 222 0.54 -4.56 20.71
CA GLU A 222 0.73 -3.39 21.57
C GLU A 222 0.92 -2.10 20.76
N ARG A 223 1.79 -2.12 19.74
CA ARG A 223 2.03 -0.96 18.88
C ARG A 223 0.81 -0.58 18.05
N ALA A 224 0.12 -1.57 17.47
CA ALA A 224 -1.09 -1.36 16.69
C ALA A 224 -2.22 -0.79 17.57
N LEU A 225 -2.39 -1.34 18.76
CA LEU A 225 -3.37 -0.89 19.76
C LEU A 225 -3.08 0.55 20.20
N ALA A 226 -1.82 0.87 20.52
CA ALA A 226 -1.44 2.23 20.91
C ALA A 226 -1.71 3.25 19.79
N LYS A 227 -1.42 2.88 18.53
CA LYS A 227 -1.75 3.71 17.35
C LYS A 227 -3.27 3.89 17.23
N ALA A 228 -4.04 2.81 17.27
CA ALA A 228 -5.48 2.85 17.12
C ALA A 228 -6.18 3.63 18.24
N GLN A 229 -5.71 3.50 19.47
CA GLN A 229 -6.23 4.27 20.62
C GLN A 229 -5.94 5.76 20.46
N LYS A 230 -4.77 6.13 19.94
CA LYS A 230 -4.42 7.52 19.67
C LYS A 230 -5.27 8.09 18.54
N ASP A 231 -5.43 7.35 17.43
CA ASP A 231 -6.33 7.72 16.33
C ASP A 231 -7.76 7.92 16.86
N LYS A 232 -8.27 6.97 17.64
CA LYS A 232 -9.61 7.02 18.22
C LYS A 232 -9.80 8.24 19.13
N ALA A 233 -8.87 8.49 20.05
CA ALA A 233 -8.94 9.61 20.98
C ALA A 233 -8.95 10.97 20.25
N GLU A 234 -8.18 11.11 19.17
CA GLU A 234 -8.18 12.31 18.33
C GLU A 234 -9.50 12.44 17.56
N GLU A 235 -10.01 11.34 17.02
CA GLU A 235 -11.18 11.30 16.16
C GLU A 235 -12.52 11.30 16.94
N GLU A 236 -12.51 11.14 18.27
CA GLU A 236 -13.73 11.04 19.10
C GLU A 236 -14.64 12.27 19.00
N SER A 237 -14.02 13.44 18.81
CA SER A 237 -14.75 14.71 18.66
C SER A 237 -15.05 15.10 17.21
N TYR A 238 -14.65 14.24 16.24
CA TYR A 238 -14.78 14.55 14.83
C TYR A 238 -16.23 14.38 14.37
N ARG A 239 -16.62 15.20 13.39
CA ARG A 239 -17.87 15.03 12.66
C ARG A 239 -17.68 14.02 11.56
N GLU A 240 -18.77 13.35 11.21
CA GLU A 240 -18.77 12.35 10.13
C GLU A 240 -19.61 12.85 8.94
N GLY A 241 -19.14 12.53 7.73
CA GLY A 241 -19.85 12.63 6.47
C GLY A 241 -19.70 11.32 5.72
N VAL A 242 -20.81 10.77 5.23
CA VAL A 242 -20.81 9.49 4.52
C VAL A 242 -21.43 9.69 3.15
N THR A 243 -20.79 9.12 2.12
CA THR A 243 -21.30 9.01 0.75
C THR A 243 -21.34 7.55 0.32
N ALA A 244 -21.57 7.28 -0.97
CA ALA A 244 -21.59 5.91 -1.49
C ALA A 244 -20.21 5.21 -1.34
N HIS A 245 -19.12 5.95 -1.57
CA HIS A 245 -17.77 5.39 -1.62
C HIS A 245 -16.84 5.88 -0.52
N PHE A 246 -17.26 6.84 0.32
CA PHE A 246 -16.39 7.43 1.34
C PHE A 246 -17.03 7.55 2.70
N ALA A 247 -16.20 7.30 3.74
CA ALA A 247 -16.50 7.63 5.14
C ALA A 247 -15.50 8.70 5.59
N LEU A 248 -15.95 9.96 5.64
CA LEU A 248 -15.14 11.13 6.02
C LEU A 248 -15.30 11.46 7.50
N LYS A 249 -14.16 11.62 8.19
CA LYS A 249 -14.11 12.21 9.53
C LYS A 249 -13.33 13.52 9.51
N TYR A 250 -13.81 14.55 10.22
CA TYR A 250 -13.13 15.84 10.26
C TYR A 250 -13.31 16.56 11.59
N SER A 251 -12.27 17.24 12.06
CA SER A 251 -12.31 18.04 13.26
C SER A 251 -13.20 19.28 13.08
N GLY A 252 -13.68 19.84 14.18
CA GLY A 252 -14.47 21.09 14.16
C GLY A 252 -13.73 22.32 13.63
N THR A 253 -12.43 22.22 13.35
CA THR A 253 -11.62 23.26 12.69
C THR A 253 -11.79 23.26 11.17
N ALA A 254 -12.22 22.14 10.57
CA ALA A 254 -12.63 22.09 9.18
C ALA A 254 -14.10 22.55 9.04
N THR A 255 -14.37 23.42 8.07
CA THR A 255 -15.74 23.88 7.84
C THR A 255 -16.58 22.77 7.19
N PRO A 256 -17.90 22.71 7.44
CA PRO A 256 -18.78 21.79 6.73
C PRO A 256 -18.72 21.95 5.21
N ASP A 257 -18.52 23.17 4.72
CA ASP A 257 -18.39 23.45 3.28
C ASP A 257 -17.11 22.84 2.69
N LEU A 258 -15.99 22.90 3.41
CA LEU A 258 -14.74 22.23 2.99
C LEU A 258 -14.93 20.71 2.98
N ALA A 259 -15.53 20.15 4.04
CA ALA A 259 -15.79 18.71 4.13
C ALA A 259 -16.69 18.22 2.98
N SER A 260 -17.78 18.95 2.68
CA SER A 260 -18.67 18.66 1.56
C SER A 260 -17.95 18.79 0.21
N GLY A 261 -17.13 19.83 0.04
CA GLY A 261 -16.33 20.02 -1.17
C GLY A 261 -15.31 18.90 -1.40
N ILE A 262 -14.67 18.41 -0.32
CA ILE A 262 -13.73 17.27 -0.40
C ILE A 262 -14.47 15.99 -0.79
N LEU A 263 -15.63 15.69 -0.18
CA LEU A 263 -16.43 14.52 -0.55
C LEU A 263 -16.89 14.58 -2.01
N HIS A 264 -17.30 15.75 -2.48
CA HIS A 264 -17.69 15.93 -3.88
C HIS A 264 -16.52 15.69 -4.84
N ALA A 265 -15.35 16.27 -4.56
CA ALA A 265 -14.15 16.06 -5.38
C ALA A 265 -13.72 14.58 -5.38
N LEU A 266 -13.79 13.91 -4.23
CA LEU A 266 -13.44 12.49 -4.14
C LEU A 266 -14.41 11.59 -4.92
N GLU A 267 -15.72 11.89 -4.91
CA GLU A 267 -16.70 11.14 -5.71
C GLU A 267 -16.50 11.34 -7.22
N GLU A 268 -16.16 12.56 -7.66
CA GLU A 268 -15.80 12.82 -9.06
C GLU A 268 -14.54 12.06 -9.46
N ASP A 269 -13.49 12.13 -8.63
CA ASP A 269 -12.22 11.42 -8.86
C ASP A 269 -12.39 9.90 -8.79
N PHE A 270 -13.28 9.39 -7.92
CA PHE A 270 -13.58 7.95 -7.85
C PHE A 270 -14.10 7.42 -9.17
N ASN A 271 -15.10 8.07 -9.77
CA ASN A 271 -15.68 7.67 -11.06
C ASN A 271 -14.65 7.75 -12.19
N ASP A 272 -13.77 8.76 -12.16
CA ASP A 272 -12.71 8.92 -13.15
C ASP A 272 -11.67 7.79 -13.06
N ILE A 273 -11.19 7.50 -11.84
CA ILE A 273 -10.20 6.45 -11.58
C ILE A 273 -10.79 5.05 -11.84
N GLU A 274 -12.04 4.80 -11.41
CA GLU A 274 -12.77 3.57 -11.68
C GLU A 274 -12.78 3.26 -13.18
N SER A 275 -13.16 4.27 -13.99
CA SER A 275 -13.17 4.13 -15.44
C SER A 275 -11.80 3.89 -16.06
N GLN A 276 -10.75 4.56 -15.54
CA GLN A 276 -9.39 4.44 -16.06
C GLN A 276 -8.72 3.11 -15.69
N LEU A 277 -8.94 2.63 -14.47
CA LEU A 277 -8.30 1.42 -13.96
C LEU A 277 -9.17 0.17 -14.10
N ASP A 278 -10.41 0.29 -14.59
CA ASP A 278 -11.38 -0.82 -14.71
C ASP A 278 -11.48 -1.62 -13.40
N TYR A 279 -11.72 -0.89 -12.29
CA TYR A 279 -11.79 -1.49 -10.96
C TYR A 279 -12.62 -0.64 -10.00
N THR A 280 -13.52 -1.28 -9.25
CA THR A 280 -14.35 -0.65 -8.22
C THR A 280 -13.94 -1.16 -6.85
N PRO A 281 -13.42 -0.32 -5.94
CA PRO A 281 -13.23 -0.69 -4.55
C PRO A 281 -14.53 -1.19 -3.89
N PRO A 282 -14.54 -2.39 -3.29
CA PRO A 282 -15.77 -2.98 -2.75
C PRO A 282 -16.22 -2.37 -1.42
N GLU A 283 -15.33 -1.69 -0.72
CA GLU A 283 -15.58 -1.12 0.61
C GLU A 283 -15.43 0.41 0.57
N PRO A 284 -16.20 1.16 1.36
CA PRO A 284 -16.04 2.59 1.47
C PRO A 284 -14.63 2.98 1.98
N ILE A 285 -14.03 3.96 1.33
CA ILE A 285 -12.69 4.44 1.67
C ILE A 285 -12.78 5.44 2.82
N GLY A 286 -12.04 5.18 3.90
CA GLY A 286 -11.94 6.08 5.04
C GLY A 286 -11.09 7.32 4.70
N VAL A 287 -11.61 8.51 5.01
CA VAL A 287 -10.92 9.79 4.81
C VAL A 287 -10.92 10.57 6.12
N ILE A 288 -9.78 11.09 6.54
CA ILE A 288 -9.68 11.81 7.81
C ILE A 288 -8.97 13.14 7.59
N LEU A 289 -9.64 14.22 7.99
CA LEU A 289 -9.08 15.56 7.91
C LEU A 289 -8.55 15.99 9.28
N TYR A 290 -7.25 16.20 9.36
CA TYR A 290 -6.56 16.59 10.58
C TYR A 290 -6.18 18.08 10.59
N THR A 291 -5.97 18.62 11.79
CA THR A 291 -5.11 19.80 11.93
C THR A 291 -3.66 19.39 11.62
N GLY A 292 -2.80 20.31 11.22
CA GLY A 292 -1.43 19.95 10.90
C GLY A 292 -0.64 19.37 12.06
N GLN A 293 -0.92 19.82 13.29
CA GLN A 293 -0.29 19.28 14.49
C GLN A 293 -0.75 17.84 14.72
N ALA A 294 -2.07 17.58 14.71
CA ALA A 294 -2.61 16.24 14.88
C ALA A 294 -2.11 15.27 13.78
N PHE A 295 -2.04 15.75 12.53
CA PHE A 295 -1.48 14.95 11.43
C PHE A 295 -0.04 14.52 11.71
N ALA A 296 0.83 15.45 12.09
CA ALA A 296 2.24 15.15 12.39
C ALA A 296 2.39 14.20 13.60
N ASP A 297 1.59 14.42 14.65
CA ASP A 297 1.64 13.62 15.88
C ASP A 297 1.15 12.18 15.67
N ILE A 298 0.14 11.98 14.82
CA ILE A 298 -0.47 10.68 14.55
C ILE A 298 0.35 9.88 13.53
N THR A 299 0.66 10.51 12.40
CA THR A 299 1.27 9.80 11.27
C THR A 299 2.77 9.64 11.40
N ARG A 300 3.41 10.47 12.23
CA ARG A 300 4.88 10.63 12.27
C ARG A 300 5.49 10.88 10.88
N ALA A 301 4.67 11.36 9.97
CA ALA A 301 5.08 11.66 8.61
C ALA A 301 6.17 12.73 8.61
N PRO A 302 7.09 12.70 7.64
CA PRO A 302 7.98 13.81 7.40
C PRO A 302 7.19 15.10 7.21
N SER A 303 7.75 16.23 7.63
CA SER A 303 7.08 17.55 7.55
C SER A 303 6.73 18.03 6.14
N TRP A 304 7.20 17.31 5.12
CA TRP A 304 6.93 17.57 3.71
C TRP A 304 5.79 16.69 3.15
N ALA A 305 5.30 15.70 3.91
CA ALA A 305 4.18 14.85 3.44
C ALA A 305 2.89 15.67 3.40
N GLY A 306 2.32 15.79 2.22
CA GLY A 306 1.08 16.53 1.99
C GLY A 306 -0.18 15.76 2.41
N ALA A 307 -0.11 14.43 2.42
CA ALA A 307 -1.13 13.49 2.86
C ALA A 307 -0.52 12.11 3.06
N ILE A 308 -1.28 11.16 3.56
CA ILE A 308 -0.87 9.75 3.71
C ILE A 308 -2.06 8.85 3.44
N ASN A 309 -1.83 7.75 2.74
CA ASN A 309 -2.76 6.64 2.63
C ASN A 309 -2.16 5.40 3.33
N ASP A 310 -2.66 5.08 4.51
CA ASP A 310 -2.29 3.90 5.31
C ASP A 310 -3.49 2.95 5.48
N GLY A 311 -4.34 2.84 4.43
CA GLY A 311 -5.66 2.20 4.42
C GLY A 311 -6.77 3.21 4.67
N ARG A 312 -6.41 4.40 5.16
CA ARG A 312 -7.27 5.58 5.25
C ARG A 312 -6.51 6.77 4.67
N ILE A 313 -7.19 7.60 3.92
CA ILE A 313 -6.62 8.84 3.38
C ILE A 313 -6.58 9.87 4.50
N ARG A 314 -5.40 10.28 4.93
CA ARG A 314 -5.18 11.24 6.03
C ARG A 314 -4.64 12.55 5.48
N ILE A 315 -5.34 13.63 5.72
CA ILE A 315 -5.06 14.93 5.08
C ILE A 315 -4.99 16.03 6.14
N PRO A 316 -3.89 16.79 6.20
CA PRO A 316 -3.82 18.00 7.00
C PRO A 316 -4.54 19.15 6.28
N VAL A 317 -5.61 19.70 6.86
CA VAL A 317 -6.42 20.78 6.25
C VAL A 317 -6.21 22.13 6.92
N GLN A 318 -4.99 22.50 7.21
CA GLN A 318 -4.66 23.73 7.94
C GLN A 318 -5.19 24.99 7.26
N GLY A 319 -6.18 25.63 7.91
CA GLY A 319 -6.65 26.97 7.51
C GLY A 319 -7.33 27.02 6.13
N LEU A 320 -7.64 25.88 5.52
CA LEU A 320 -8.37 25.81 4.27
C LEU A 320 -9.88 25.94 4.53
N ASN A 321 -10.55 26.75 3.71
CA ASN A 321 -12.00 26.95 3.74
C ASN A 321 -12.71 26.35 2.51
N SER A 322 -11.94 25.96 1.50
CA SER A 322 -12.43 25.36 0.25
C SER A 322 -11.37 24.42 -0.34
N VAL A 323 -11.78 23.55 -1.26
CA VAL A 323 -10.89 22.70 -2.02
C VAL A 323 -10.06 23.55 -2.98
N THR A 324 -8.75 23.59 -2.78
CA THR A 324 -7.82 24.25 -3.70
C THR A 324 -7.40 23.29 -4.81
N PRO A 325 -6.88 23.76 -5.94
CA PRO A 325 -6.36 22.89 -6.99
C PRO A 325 -5.23 21.94 -6.49
N GLU A 326 -4.42 22.41 -5.55
CA GLU A 326 -3.37 21.60 -4.91
C GLU A 326 -3.98 20.49 -4.06
N LEU A 327 -4.98 20.81 -3.23
CA LEU A 327 -5.69 19.82 -2.42
C LEU A 327 -6.39 18.79 -3.31
N ALA A 328 -7.07 19.24 -4.38
CA ALA A 328 -7.74 18.34 -5.32
C ALA A 328 -6.75 17.34 -5.94
N ARG A 329 -5.56 17.79 -6.35
CA ARG A 329 -4.52 16.88 -6.86
C ARG A 329 -4.05 15.88 -5.81
N VAL A 330 -3.82 16.33 -4.58
CA VAL A 330 -3.43 15.44 -3.47
C VAL A 330 -4.53 14.40 -3.20
N LEU A 331 -5.79 14.81 -3.16
CA LEU A 331 -6.93 13.90 -3.00
C LEU A 331 -6.94 12.82 -4.08
N LYS A 332 -6.81 13.21 -5.35
CA LYS A 332 -6.78 12.30 -6.49
C LYS A 332 -5.60 11.33 -6.43
N HIS A 333 -4.43 11.84 -6.04
CA HIS A 333 -3.22 11.04 -5.84
C HIS A 333 -3.41 9.96 -4.77
N GLU A 334 -3.84 10.36 -3.56
CA GLU A 334 -4.06 9.43 -2.45
C GLU A 334 -5.18 8.43 -2.74
N LEU A 335 -6.24 8.88 -3.41
CA LEU A 335 -7.33 8.01 -3.83
C LEU A 335 -6.83 6.94 -4.82
N THR A 336 -5.96 7.32 -5.75
CA THR A 336 -5.36 6.38 -6.71
C THR A 336 -4.60 5.26 -6.00
N HIS A 337 -3.88 5.57 -4.92
CA HIS A 337 -3.22 4.54 -4.11
C HIS A 337 -4.20 3.53 -3.52
N SER A 338 -5.38 3.98 -3.06
CA SER A 338 -6.43 3.06 -2.58
C SER A 338 -6.89 2.10 -3.66
N PHE A 339 -7.10 2.58 -4.89
CA PHE A 339 -7.47 1.73 -6.03
C PHE A 339 -6.38 0.74 -6.38
N ILE A 340 -5.14 1.22 -6.56
CA ILE A 340 -4.00 0.36 -6.90
C ILE A 340 -3.77 -0.69 -5.80
N GLY A 341 -3.75 -0.27 -4.54
CA GLY A 341 -3.55 -1.16 -3.40
C GLY A 341 -4.57 -2.30 -3.37
N GLN A 342 -5.84 -1.99 -3.54
CA GLN A 342 -6.90 -2.99 -3.54
C GLN A 342 -6.89 -3.86 -4.80
N LYS A 343 -6.78 -3.26 -6.01
CA LYS A 343 -6.71 -3.99 -7.28
C LYS A 343 -5.53 -4.95 -7.33
N THR A 344 -4.37 -4.55 -6.83
CA THR A 344 -3.15 -5.37 -6.80
C THR A 344 -2.99 -6.20 -5.53
N ARG A 345 -3.95 -6.10 -4.59
CA ARG A 345 -3.91 -6.77 -3.28
C ARG A 345 -2.63 -6.43 -2.49
N GLY A 346 -2.23 -5.16 -2.53
CA GLY A 346 -1.03 -4.65 -1.87
C GLY A 346 0.30 -5.04 -2.53
N ARG A 347 0.30 -5.67 -3.71
CA ARG A 347 1.51 -6.22 -4.35
C ARG A 347 2.18 -5.29 -5.35
N ALA A 348 1.58 -4.16 -5.66
CA ALA A 348 2.19 -3.20 -6.58
C ALA A 348 3.49 -2.64 -5.99
N PRO A 349 4.61 -2.68 -6.71
CA PRO A 349 5.85 -2.05 -6.27
C PRO A 349 5.70 -0.54 -6.24
N THR A 350 6.56 0.12 -5.45
CA THR A 350 6.47 1.57 -5.21
C THR A 350 6.49 2.39 -6.50
N TRP A 351 7.31 2.01 -7.49
CA TRP A 351 7.36 2.73 -8.76
C TRP A 351 6.04 2.67 -9.55
N VAL A 352 5.28 1.56 -9.49
CA VAL A 352 3.96 1.45 -10.11
C VAL A 352 2.96 2.34 -9.36
N GLN A 353 2.96 2.25 -8.04
CA GLN A 353 2.08 3.03 -7.17
C GLN A 353 2.23 4.53 -7.45
N GLU A 354 3.44 5.02 -7.36
CA GLU A 354 3.76 6.44 -7.49
C GLU A 354 3.66 6.93 -8.93
N GLY A 355 4.10 6.12 -9.90
CA GLY A 355 4.03 6.49 -11.31
C GLY A 355 2.61 6.64 -11.80
N VAL A 356 1.73 5.68 -11.46
CA VAL A 356 0.31 5.71 -11.84
C VAL A 356 -0.42 6.84 -11.11
N ALA A 357 -0.19 7.02 -9.80
CA ALA A 357 -0.82 8.10 -9.04
C ALA A 357 -0.45 9.49 -9.59
N GLN A 358 0.83 9.73 -9.89
CA GLN A 358 1.28 10.97 -10.51
C GLN A 358 0.66 11.20 -11.90
N TRP A 359 0.55 10.14 -12.71
CA TRP A 359 -0.05 10.28 -14.04
C TRP A 359 -1.54 10.61 -13.96
N ILE A 360 -2.28 9.94 -13.08
CA ILE A 360 -3.73 10.14 -12.88
C ILE A 360 -4.01 11.53 -12.28
N GLU A 361 -3.17 12.04 -11.36
CA GLU A 361 -3.30 13.41 -10.84
C GLU A 361 -2.97 14.50 -11.86
N GLY A 362 -2.50 14.10 -13.05
CA GLY A 362 -2.25 15.01 -14.18
C GLY A 362 -0.80 15.46 -14.34
N ARG A 363 0.16 14.89 -13.61
CA ARG A 363 1.59 15.17 -13.80
C ARG A 363 2.11 14.59 -15.10
N ARG A 364 3.19 15.20 -15.61
CA ARG A 364 3.93 14.75 -16.80
C ARG A 364 5.43 14.92 -16.57
N SER A 365 6.23 14.07 -17.22
CA SER A 365 7.69 14.00 -17.05
C SER A 365 8.47 15.11 -17.75
N ASN A 366 7.83 16.01 -18.48
CA ASN A 366 8.46 17.04 -19.29
C ASN A 366 9.57 17.82 -18.56
N GLY A 367 9.37 18.17 -17.29
CA GLY A 367 10.33 18.92 -16.48
C GLY A 367 11.60 18.14 -16.10
N ALA A 368 11.53 16.81 -16.08
CA ALA A 368 12.62 15.93 -15.69
C ALA A 368 13.29 15.19 -16.86
N ALA A 369 12.66 15.19 -18.05
CA ALA A 369 13.06 14.37 -19.18
C ALA A 369 14.55 14.53 -19.55
N GLY A 370 15.06 15.77 -19.63
CA GLY A 370 16.46 16.04 -19.97
C GLY A 370 17.44 15.41 -18.97
N ALA A 371 17.20 15.59 -17.67
CA ALA A 371 18.05 15.04 -16.63
C ALA A 371 18.00 13.49 -16.58
N LEU A 372 16.81 12.89 -16.76
CA LEU A 372 16.66 11.44 -16.83
C LEU A 372 17.43 10.83 -17.99
N VAL A 373 17.32 11.43 -19.18
CA VAL A 373 18.03 10.96 -20.38
C VAL A 373 19.54 11.14 -20.24
N GLU A 374 20.01 12.24 -19.65
CA GLU A 374 21.44 12.47 -19.41
C GLU A 374 22.01 11.42 -18.46
N LEU A 375 21.36 11.17 -17.32
CA LEU A 375 21.78 10.14 -16.36
C LEU A 375 21.80 8.74 -16.99
N ALA A 376 20.83 8.40 -17.81
CA ALA A 376 20.83 7.15 -18.54
C ALA A 376 21.99 7.05 -19.54
N GLY A 377 22.28 8.15 -20.25
CA GLY A 377 23.42 8.22 -21.17
C GLY A 377 24.78 8.06 -20.48
N GLN A 378 24.88 8.41 -19.20
CA GLN A 378 26.06 8.23 -18.35
C GLN A 378 26.12 6.84 -17.68
N GLY A 379 25.14 5.96 -17.91
CA GLY A 379 25.02 4.65 -17.23
C GLY A 379 24.76 4.78 -15.72
N ARG A 380 24.20 5.89 -15.27
CA ARG A 380 23.95 6.21 -13.85
C ARG A 380 22.48 6.14 -13.45
N ALA A 381 21.58 5.97 -14.40
CA ALA A 381 20.16 5.78 -14.09
C ALA A 381 19.98 4.42 -13.41
N PRO A 382 19.37 4.36 -12.22
CA PRO A 382 18.95 3.09 -11.65
C PRO A 382 17.86 2.46 -12.51
N SER A 383 17.77 1.12 -12.51
CA SER A 383 16.66 0.45 -13.17
C SER A 383 15.37 0.56 -12.35
N LEU A 384 14.22 0.42 -13.00
CA LEU A 384 12.91 0.36 -12.32
C LEU A 384 12.84 -0.78 -11.31
N GLN A 385 13.53 -1.90 -11.56
CA GLN A 385 13.62 -3.00 -10.61
C GLN A 385 14.22 -2.57 -9.26
N MET A 386 15.18 -1.66 -9.24
CA MET A 386 15.74 -1.12 -8.00
C MET A 386 14.76 -0.20 -7.26
N LEU A 387 13.70 0.24 -7.91
CA LEU A 387 12.66 1.11 -7.37
C LEU A 387 11.42 0.35 -6.90
N GLU A 388 11.47 -0.97 -6.78
CA GLU A 388 10.36 -1.78 -6.26
C GLU A 388 10.08 -1.51 -4.77
N GLY A 389 11.16 -1.37 -3.98
CA GLY A 389 11.08 -1.23 -2.53
C GLY A 389 10.67 0.16 -2.05
N SER A 390 10.59 0.34 -0.73
CA SER A 390 10.23 1.61 -0.10
C SER A 390 11.27 2.71 -0.36
N TRP A 391 10.81 3.91 -0.69
CA TRP A 391 11.65 5.10 -0.93
C TRP A 391 11.86 5.98 0.30
N MET A 392 11.35 5.58 1.47
CA MET A 392 11.44 6.35 2.72
C MET A 392 12.89 6.63 3.16
N SER A 393 13.84 5.80 2.77
CA SER A 393 15.25 5.95 3.10
C SER A 393 16.04 6.71 2.02
N LEU A 394 15.44 7.06 0.89
CA LEU A 394 16.13 7.77 -0.17
C LEU A 394 16.45 9.21 0.25
N SER A 395 17.58 9.71 -0.21
CA SER A 395 17.90 11.15 -0.11
C SER A 395 16.96 11.96 -1.00
N GLY A 396 16.79 13.26 -0.74
CA GLY A 396 15.88 14.11 -1.52
C GLY A 396 16.10 14.02 -3.03
N GLY A 397 17.34 14.12 -3.51
CA GLY A 397 17.63 14.00 -4.94
C GLY A 397 17.34 12.60 -5.52
N ALA A 398 17.65 11.54 -4.76
CA ALA A 398 17.34 10.18 -5.20
C ALA A 398 15.82 9.91 -5.20
N ALA A 399 15.10 10.46 -4.23
CA ALA A 399 13.63 10.37 -4.20
C ALA A 399 13.02 11.10 -5.39
N SER A 400 13.42 12.36 -5.66
CA SER A 400 12.94 13.13 -6.81
C SER A 400 13.19 12.41 -8.14
N PHE A 401 14.37 11.79 -8.29
CA PHE A 401 14.66 10.94 -9.44
C PHE A 401 13.70 9.75 -9.53
N ALA A 402 13.50 9.03 -8.44
CA ALA A 402 12.64 7.84 -8.40
C ALA A 402 11.19 8.19 -8.81
N TYR A 403 10.63 9.29 -8.28
CA TYR A 403 9.31 9.80 -8.65
C TYR A 403 9.23 10.15 -10.14
N ALA A 404 10.22 10.89 -10.65
CA ALA A 404 10.23 11.31 -12.05
C ALA A 404 10.39 10.11 -13.01
N TYR A 405 11.22 9.14 -12.63
CA TYR A 405 11.47 7.96 -13.47
C TYR A 405 10.27 7.00 -13.46
N ALA A 406 9.61 6.82 -12.31
CA ALA A 406 8.38 6.06 -12.21
C ALA A 406 7.25 6.65 -13.07
N LEU A 407 7.07 7.97 -13.03
CA LEU A 407 6.11 8.67 -13.91
C LEU A 407 6.45 8.46 -15.38
N ALA A 408 7.72 8.62 -15.77
CA ALA A 408 8.16 8.43 -17.15
C ALA A 408 7.91 7.00 -17.67
N ALA A 409 8.11 5.98 -16.81
CA ALA A 409 7.83 4.61 -17.16
C ALA A 409 6.32 4.37 -17.40
N VAL A 410 5.46 4.93 -16.54
CA VAL A 410 4.01 4.85 -16.72
C VAL A 410 3.57 5.59 -17.99
N GLU A 411 4.10 6.77 -18.26
CA GLU A 411 3.83 7.49 -19.51
C GLU A 411 4.24 6.67 -20.74
N SER A 412 5.41 6.02 -20.70
CA SER A 412 5.90 5.16 -21.78
C SER A 412 4.99 3.97 -22.05
N ILE A 413 4.47 3.32 -21.00
CA ILE A 413 3.51 2.22 -21.12
C ILE A 413 2.21 2.74 -21.77
N ILE A 414 1.70 3.86 -21.27
CA ILE A 414 0.43 4.43 -21.78
C ILE A 414 0.56 4.92 -23.23
N GLU A 415 1.68 5.50 -23.60
CA GLU A 415 1.94 5.90 -25.01
C GLU A 415 1.93 4.69 -25.93
N SER A 416 2.45 3.54 -25.47
CA SER A 416 2.56 2.32 -26.27
C SER A 416 1.24 1.58 -26.48
N GLY A 417 0.38 1.50 -25.44
CA GLY A 417 -0.81 0.65 -25.48
C GLY A 417 -2.04 1.22 -24.76
N GLY A 418 -1.96 2.48 -24.32
CA GLY A 418 -3.06 3.16 -23.62
C GLY A 418 -3.15 2.82 -22.13
N ILE A 419 -4.09 3.47 -21.44
CA ILE A 419 -4.33 3.25 -20.00
C ILE A 419 -4.76 1.82 -19.69
N GLY A 420 -5.34 1.11 -20.66
CA GLY A 420 -5.71 -0.31 -20.51
C GLY A 420 -4.52 -1.23 -20.25
N ASP A 421 -3.30 -0.87 -20.68
CA ASP A 421 -2.09 -1.62 -20.37
C ASP A 421 -1.72 -1.50 -18.89
N ILE A 422 -1.94 -0.34 -18.29
CA ILE A 422 -1.79 -0.14 -16.86
C ILE A 422 -2.82 -1.00 -16.10
N SER A 423 -4.10 -0.97 -16.50
CA SER A 423 -5.11 -1.80 -15.85
C SER A 423 -4.77 -3.29 -15.92
N ARG A 424 -4.35 -3.81 -17.11
CA ARG A 424 -3.88 -5.19 -17.27
C ARG A 424 -2.65 -5.51 -16.41
N LEU A 425 -1.69 -4.57 -16.34
CA LEU A 425 -0.50 -4.75 -15.52
C LEU A 425 -0.87 -4.88 -14.04
N LEU A 426 -1.76 -4.02 -13.53
CA LEU A 426 -2.25 -4.10 -12.16
C LEU A 426 -2.95 -5.44 -11.88
N ASP A 427 -3.77 -5.95 -12.81
CA ASP A 427 -4.39 -7.27 -12.69
C ASP A 427 -3.34 -8.39 -12.62
N ARG A 428 -2.31 -8.35 -13.48
CA ARG A 428 -1.23 -9.34 -13.45
C ARG A 428 -0.39 -9.26 -12.19
N ILE A 429 -0.10 -8.07 -11.68
CA ILE A 429 0.60 -7.89 -10.39
C ILE A 429 -0.13 -8.61 -9.27
N SER A 430 -1.48 -8.61 -9.28
CA SER A 430 -2.27 -9.26 -8.23
C SER A 430 -2.05 -10.76 -8.14
N THR A 431 -1.67 -11.42 -9.23
CA THR A 431 -1.59 -12.89 -9.38
C THR A 431 -0.22 -13.43 -9.75
N ALA A 432 0.66 -12.63 -10.34
CA ALA A 432 1.97 -13.09 -10.81
C ALA A 432 2.93 -13.46 -9.65
N SER A 433 3.87 -14.35 -9.93
CA SER A 433 4.92 -14.77 -8.98
C SER A 433 5.96 -13.68 -8.70
N SER A 434 6.14 -12.75 -9.63
CA SER A 434 7.07 -11.62 -9.52
C SER A 434 6.60 -10.46 -10.41
N MET A 435 7.13 -9.25 -10.16
CA MET A 435 6.86 -8.10 -11.02
C MET A 435 7.34 -8.32 -12.45
N ASP A 436 8.49 -8.98 -12.62
CA ASP A 436 9.04 -9.31 -13.94
C ASP A 436 8.12 -10.30 -14.72
N ALA A 437 7.48 -11.24 -14.02
CA ALA A 437 6.45 -12.10 -14.62
C ALA A 437 5.21 -11.30 -15.02
N ALA A 438 4.76 -10.36 -14.15
CA ALA A 438 3.63 -9.50 -14.47
C ALA A 438 3.88 -8.60 -15.69
N LEU A 439 5.09 -8.05 -15.83
CA LEU A 439 5.49 -7.25 -16.99
C LEU A 439 5.45 -8.08 -18.29
N ARG A 440 6.01 -9.30 -18.27
CA ARG A 440 5.97 -10.17 -19.44
C ARG A 440 4.57 -10.56 -19.86
N ASP A 441 3.72 -10.87 -18.89
CA ASP A 441 2.34 -11.28 -19.16
C ASP A 441 1.44 -10.12 -19.63
N ALA A 442 1.63 -8.93 -19.07
CA ALA A 442 0.79 -7.78 -19.38
C ALA A 442 1.28 -6.97 -20.57
N LEU A 443 2.62 -6.78 -20.68
CA LEU A 443 3.24 -5.83 -21.61
C LEU A 443 4.18 -6.49 -22.62
N HIS A 444 4.41 -7.81 -22.51
CA HIS A 444 5.39 -8.56 -23.33
C HIS A 444 6.81 -7.97 -23.24
N ALA A 445 7.17 -7.39 -22.10
CA ALA A 445 8.45 -6.74 -21.84
C ALA A 445 8.99 -7.18 -20.47
N ASP A 446 10.30 -7.18 -20.30
CA ASP A 446 10.92 -7.29 -18.98
C ASP A 446 11.39 -5.91 -18.48
N TYR A 447 12.04 -5.86 -17.31
CA TYR A 447 12.54 -4.61 -16.76
C TYR A 447 13.55 -3.90 -17.68
N SER A 448 14.43 -4.66 -18.35
CA SER A 448 15.42 -4.08 -19.27
C SER A 448 14.74 -3.45 -20.49
N ASP A 449 13.72 -4.11 -21.02
CA ASP A 449 12.94 -3.60 -22.14
C ASP A 449 12.19 -2.34 -21.74
N LEU A 450 11.55 -2.33 -20.55
CA LEU A 450 10.82 -1.18 -20.07
C LEU A 450 11.72 0.03 -19.77
N ASP A 451 12.91 -0.19 -19.18
CA ASP A 451 13.91 0.86 -18.96
C ASP A 451 14.34 1.50 -20.29
N GLN A 452 14.60 0.67 -21.32
CA GLN A 452 14.97 1.15 -22.66
C GLN A 452 13.82 1.93 -23.32
N GLN A 453 12.60 1.39 -23.26
CA GLN A 453 11.40 2.05 -23.79
C GLN A 453 11.15 3.39 -23.13
N THR A 454 11.29 3.47 -21.81
CA THR A 454 11.12 4.70 -21.03
C THR A 454 12.08 5.80 -21.50
N ILE A 455 13.36 5.49 -21.66
CA ILE A 455 14.35 6.46 -22.13
C ILE A 455 14.12 6.84 -23.60
N ALA A 456 13.71 5.89 -24.45
CA ALA A 456 13.36 6.17 -25.84
C ALA A 456 12.13 7.10 -25.92
N TYR A 457 11.11 6.85 -25.12
CA TYR A 457 9.92 7.70 -25.00
C TYR A 457 10.28 9.13 -24.59
N LEU A 458 11.06 9.33 -23.52
CA LEU A 458 11.49 10.65 -23.06
C LEU A 458 12.24 11.45 -24.15
N ARG A 459 13.12 10.77 -24.90
CA ARG A 459 13.84 11.39 -26.03
C ARG A 459 12.90 11.78 -27.16
N HIS A 460 11.96 10.90 -27.48
CA HIS A 460 11.02 11.14 -28.59
C HIS A 460 10.03 12.25 -28.27
N GLU A 461 9.44 12.24 -27.06
CA GLU A 461 8.33 13.13 -26.71
C GLU A 461 8.80 14.51 -26.24
N TYR A 462 9.87 14.59 -25.47
CA TYR A 462 10.24 15.83 -24.77
C TYR A 462 11.55 16.46 -25.20
N LEU A 463 12.39 15.79 -25.99
CA LEU A 463 13.74 16.28 -26.34
C LEU A 463 13.97 16.41 -27.86
N ARG A 464 12.89 16.57 -28.60
CA ARG A 464 12.93 16.87 -30.08
C ARG A 464 13.41 18.25 -30.37
#